data_a69b067f1070998b4c7cf866df486896
#
_entry.id   a69b067f1070998b4c7cf866df486896
#
_cell.length_a   1.000
_cell.length_b   1.000
_cell.length_c   1.000
_cell.angle_alpha   90.00
_cell.angle_beta   90.00
_cell.angle_gamma   90.00
#
_symmetry.space_group_name_H-M   'P 1'
#
loop_
_entity.id
_entity.type
_entity.pdbx_description
1 polymer ?
#
loop_
_entity_poly.entity_id
_entity_poly.type
_entity_poly.pdbx_seq_one_letter_code
_entity_poly.pdbx_strand_id
1 'polypeptide(L)'
;MRPETPAKSHPFTRPTRRAALTGLLALAACGPIAFGGAEPRIDATAPVTVALLVPAGSTVQGNDILAANLENAARLAVSDLQGVQIDLRVYATQGDPAVAAQVARQAVNDGARIILGPVHGAEATAVGTAVAALGINVLAFSNNPAIAGNNVFVLGLTPDNAARRVLSYATQNDRGQVMIIGERTTAGELMLAAVNRAAIDAGAQIVATETYDFSQQGIVAALPQMAATARSSGAQSILFTADSAGALPVLTQLLPDNRIAYPQFQFMGVTQWNVPPATLQLRGLQDGWFTLPDPAVTQQFESRYAQAYGATPHPIAGLAYDGIAAIGALLGTGSPEALSRGSLVQGSGFVGVNGVFRFLNDGTNERGLAVATIRDNAVVILDPAPRSFIASGA
;
A
#
# COMPACT_ATOMS: atom_id res chain seq x y z
N MET A 1 21.06 -3.51 -92.89
CA MET A 1 20.12 -4.67 -92.96
C MET A 1 20.52 -5.61 -91.86
N ARG A 2 19.78 -5.70 -90.78
CA ARG A 2 19.88 -6.72 -89.70
C ARG A 2 18.52 -7.37 -89.58
N PRO A 3 18.41 -8.70 -89.50
CA PRO A 3 17.15 -9.39 -89.35
C PRO A 3 16.75 -9.41 -87.89
N GLU A 4 15.42 -9.18 -87.64
CA GLU A 4 14.75 -9.32 -86.36
C GLU A 4 14.59 -10.79 -85.99
N THR A 5 14.75 -11.05 -84.69
CA THR A 5 14.50 -12.33 -84.05
C THR A 5 13.15 -12.29 -83.28
N PRO A 6 12.24 -13.25 -83.38
CA PRO A 6 10.95 -13.20 -82.76
C PRO A 6 11.01 -13.59 -81.27
N ALA A 7 10.23 -12.87 -80.46
CA ALA A 7 10.03 -13.10 -79.08
C ALA A 7 9.24 -14.38 -78.79
N LYS A 8 9.71 -15.22 -77.84
CA LYS A 8 9.04 -16.40 -77.32
C LYS A 8 8.08 -15.99 -76.20
N SER A 9 6.79 -16.25 -76.41
CA SER A 9 5.73 -16.13 -75.41
C SER A 9 5.83 -17.31 -74.41
N HIS A 10 5.93 -17.01 -73.11
CA HIS A 10 5.73 -17.98 -72.03
C HIS A 10 4.28 -17.99 -71.57
N PRO A 11 3.64 -19.15 -71.33
CA PRO A 11 2.26 -19.22 -70.85
C PRO A 11 2.24 -18.94 -69.31
N PHE A 12 1.39 -18.02 -68.92
CA PHE A 12 0.99 -17.77 -67.52
C PHE A 12 0.21 -18.97 -67.00
N THR A 13 0.72 -19.73 -66.08
CA THR A 13 -0.02 -20.69 -65.29
C THR A 13 -0.72 -20.00 -64.10
N ARG A 14 -2.02 -19.99 -64.08
CA ARG A 14 -2.85 -19.49 -62.96
C ARG A 14 -2.69 -20.42 -61.76
N PRO A 15 -2.37 -19.92 -60.52
CA PRO A 15 -2.34 -20.77 -59.35
C PRO A 15 -3.78 -21.15 -58.94
N THR A 16 -3.97 -22.44 -58.69
CA THR A 16 -5.24 -23.01 -58.24
C THR A 16 -5.60 -22.56 -56.83
N ARG A 17 -6.89 -22.30 -56.59
CA ARG A 17 -7.50 -21.81 -55.34
C ARG A 17 -7.28 -22.67 -54.09
N ARG A 18 -6.48 -23.74 -54.14
CA ARG A 18 -6.19 -24.63 -52.99
C ARG A 18 -4.92 -24.31 -52.24
N ALA A 19 -4.04 -23.41 -52.70
CA ALA A 19 -2.79 -23.05 -52.05
C ALA A 19 -2.89 -21.82 -51.13
N ALA A 20 -4.06 -21.14 -51.07
CA ALA A 20 -4.30 -19.92 -50.28
C ALA A 20 -4.88 -20.14 -48.88
N LEU A 21 -5.23 -21.38 -48.48
CA LEU A 21 -5.83 -21.67 -47.18
C LEU A 21 -4.85 -22.21 -46.12
N THR A 22 -3.63 -22.49 -46.47
CA THR A 22 -2.67 -23.04 -45.49
C THR A 22 -1.68 -21.99 -44.93
N GLY A 23 -1.78 -20.74 -45.37
CA GLY A 23 -0.88 -19.64 -44.93
C GLY A 23 -1.40 -18.75 -43.79
N LEU A 24 -2.66 -18.91 -43.36
CA LEU A 24 -3.30 -17.99 -42.35
C LEU A 24 -3.37 -18.55 -40.93
N LEU A 25 -2.83 -19.71 -40.65
CA LEU A 25 -2.87 -20.33 -39.33
C LEU A 25 -1.58 -20.15 -38.48
N ALA A 26 -0.59 -19.40 -38.96
CA ALA A 26 0.67 -19.23 -38.26
C ALA A 26 0.87 -17.87 -37.57
N LEU A 27 -0.14 -16.96 -37.53
CA LEU A 27 -0.04 -15.63 -36.91
C LEU A 27 -0.86 -15.46 -35.61
N ALA A 28 -1.40 -16.51 -35.05
CA ALA A 28 -2.21 -16.43 -33.82
C ALA A 28 -1.46 -16.90 -32.54
N ALA A 29 -0.13 -16.93 -32.52
CA ALA A 29 0.67 -17.40 -31.38
C ALA A 29 1.60 -16.33 -30.78
N CYS A 30 1.30 -15.04 -30.92
CA CYS A 30 1.90 -13.98 -30.09
C CYS A 30 0.88 -13.53 -29.05
N GLY A 31 0.52 -14.44 -28.13
CA GLY A 31 0.01 -14.04 -26.83
C GLY A 31 1.12 -13.33 -26.06
N PRO A 32 0.83 -12.39 -25.15
CA PRO A 32 1.87 -11.78 -24.32
C PRO A 32 2.63 -12.89 -23.62
N ILE A 33 3.96 -12.90 -23.80
CA ILE A 33 4.85 -13.79 -23.06
C ILE A 33 4.70 -13.37 -21.60
N ALA A 34 3.97 -14.14 -20.80
CA ALA A 34 3.92 -13.96 -19.36
C ALA A 34 5.32 -14.28 -18.84
N PHE A 35 6.08 -13.25 -18.49
CA PHE A 35 7.33 -13.35 -17.74
C PHE A 35 7.02 -13.67 -16.27
N GLY A 36 6.43 -14.81 -15.99
CA GLY A 36 6.19 -15.32 -14.65
C GLY A 36 6.42 -16.82 -14.66
N GLY A 37 7.23 -17.33 -13.73
CA GLY A 37 7.30 -18.77 -13.47
C GLY A 37 5.90 -19.28 -13.12
N ALA A 38 5.64 -20.56 -13.35
CA ALA A 38 4.40 -21.18 -12.90
C ALA A 38 4.30 -21.06 -11.38
N GLU A 39 3.20 -20.47 -10.87
CA GLU A 39 2.97 -20.34 -9.44
C GLU A 39 2.95 -21.74 -8.79
N PRO A 40 3.60 -21.91 -7.60
CA PRO A 40 3.68 -23.21 -6.96
C PRO A 40 2.31 -23.67 -6.48
N ARG A 41 1.99 -24.94 -6.77
CA ARG A 41 0.77 -25.56 -6.25
C ARG A 41 0.94 -25.89 -4.77
N ILE A 42 -0.11 -25.66 -4.00
CA ILE A 42 -0.17 -25.85 -2.56
C ILE A 42 -0.88 -27.19 -2.26
N ASP A 43 -0.29 -27.98 -1.35
CA ASP A 43 -1.00 -29.04 -0.66
C ASP A 43 -1.49 -28.47 0.68
N ALA A 44 -2.77 -28.10 0.74
CA ALA A 44 -3.37 -27.52 1.95
C ALA A 44 -3.57 -28.54 3.09
N THR A 45 -3.34 -29.84 2.85
CA THR A 45 -3.42 -30.90 3.87
C THR A 45 -2.13 -31.05 4.67
N ALA A 46 -1.03 -30.46 4.18
CA ALA A 46 0.27 -30.44 4.84
C ALA A 46 0.61 -29.03 5.34
N PRO A 47 1.52 -28.88 6.33
CA PRO A 47 1.99 -27.56 6.75
C PRO A 47 2.59 -26.78 5.59
N VAL A 48 2.09 -25.56 5.35
CA VAL A 48 2.58 -24.68 4.28
C VAL A 48 3.66 -23.77 4.82
N THR A 49 4.86 -23.82 4.22
CA THR A 49 5.98 -22.98 4.64
C THR A 49 5.76 -21.54 4.16
N VAL A 50 5.74 -20.61 5.12
CA VAL A 50 5.68 -19.15 4.93
C VAL A 50 7.00 -18.55 5.42
N ALA A 51 7.69 -17.81 4.54
CA ALA A 51 8.89 -17.10 4.94
C ALA A 51 8.53 -15.70 5.45
N LEU A 52 8.96 -15.37 6.67
CA LEU A 52 8.85 -14.03 7.25
C LEU A 52 10.22 -13.35 7.15
N LEU A 53 10.32 -12.30 6.36
CA LEU A 53 11.54 -11.51 6.17
C LEU A 53 11.48 -10.26 7.05
N VAL A 54 12.42 -10.14 7.98
CA VAL A 54 12.47 -9.05 8.98
C VAL A 54 13.85 -8.39 9.03
N PRO A 55 13.97 -7.10 9.40
CA PRO A 55 15.23 -6.35 9.36
C PRO A 55 16.14 -6.64 10.57
N ALA A 56 16.13 -7.85 11.12
CA ALA A 56 17.00 -8.28 12.21
C ALA A 56 18.48 -8.23 11.80
N GLY A 57 19.35 -7.84 12.73
CA GLY A 57 20.78 -7.69 12.49
C GLY A 57 21.15 -6.42 11.70
N SER A 58 20.23 -5.48 11.54
CA SER A 58 20.45 -4.20 10.89
C SER A 58 21.27 -3.26 11.78
N THR A 59 22.09 -2.42 11.16
CA THR A 59 22.80 -1.34 11.87
C THR A 59 21.92 -0.14 12.22
N VAL A 60 20.69 -0.10 11.67
CA VAL A 60 19.72 0.96 11.95
C VAL A 60 19.06 0.71 13.29
N GLN A 61 19.16 1.70 14.17
CA GLN A 61 18.57 1.63 15.51
C GLN A 61 17.06 1.38 15.44
N GLY A 62 16.57 0.47 16.27
CA GLY A 62 15.16 0.10 16.35
C GLY A 62 14.74 -1.03 15.42
N ASN A 63 15.51 -1.37 14.38
CA ASN A 63 15.16 -2.45 13.46
C ASN A 63 15.08 -3.83 14.11
N ASP A 64 15.93 -4.12 15.10
CA ASP A 64 15.84 -5.40 15.83
C ASP A 64 14.56 -5.50 16.68
N ILE A 65 14.17 -4.37 17.31
CA ILE A 65 12.89 -4.29 18.04
C ILE A 65 11.72 -4.48 17.08
N LEU A 66 11.76 -3.81 15.94
CA LEU A 66 10.75 -3.97 14.90
C LEU A 66 10.67 -5.42 14.40
N ALA A 67 11.82 -6.04 14.13
CA ALA A 67 11.90 -7.43 13.66
C ALA A 67 11.25 -8.40 14.67
N ALA A 68 11.59 -8.27 15.95
CA ALA A 68 10.98 -9.09 17.01
C ALA A 68 9.47 -8.86 17.13
N ASN A 69 9.00 -7.62 16.98
CA ASN A 69 7.57 -7.30 17.02
C ASN A 69 6.79 -7.88 15.84
N LEU A 70 7.35 -7.84 14.63
CA LEU A 70 6.75 -8.46 13.45
C LEU A 70 6.68 -9.99 13.59
N GLU A 71 7.75 -10.62 14.07
CA GLU A 71 7.76 -12.06 14.33
C GLU A 71 6.72 -12.46 15.37
N ASN A 72 6.66 -11.76 16.50
CA ASN A 72 5.70 -12.02 17.56
C ASN A 72 4.25 -11.89 17.05
N ALA A 73 3.94 -10.86 16.28
CA ALA A 73 2.62 -10.66 15.71
C ALA A 73 2.25 -11.76 14.69
N ALA A 74 3.20 -12.18 13.85
CA ALA A 74 3.00 -13.30 12.93
C ALA A 74 2.75 -14.61 13.68
N ARG A 75 3.52 -14.92 14.74
CA ARG A 75 3.32 -16.11 15.57
C ARG A 75 1.99 -16.09 16.31
N LEU A 76 1.56 -14.91 16.80
CA LEU A 76 0.25 -14.74 17.42
C LEU A 76 -0.86 -15.08 16.42
N ALA A 77 -0.75 -14.57 15.18
CA ALA A 77 -1.71 -14.87 14.12
C ALA A 77 -1.72 -16.37 13.76
N VAL A 78 -0.56 -17.03 13.66
CA VAL A 78 -0.48 -18.47 13.41
C VAL A 78 -1.20 -19.26 14.50
N SER A 79 -1.08 -18.84 15.78
CA SER A 79 -1.78 -19.51 16.90
C SER A 79 -3.30 -19.37 16.85
N ASP A 80 -3.82 -18.37 16.15
CA ASP A 80 -5.25 -18.12 16.00
C ASP A 80 -5.89 -18.90 14.83
N LEU A 81 -5.08 -19.45 13.93
CA LEU A 81 -5.60 -20.15 12.75
C LEU A 81 -6.28 -21.47 13.14
N GLN A 82 -7.38 -21.75 12.46
CA GLN A 82 -8.17 -22.96 12.63
C GLN A 82 -8.20 -23.77 11.33
N GLY A 83 -7.92 -25.06 11.40
CA GLY A 83 -8.05 -25.96 10.25
C GLY A 83 -6.96 -25.85 9.18
N VAL A 84 -5.97 -24.96 9.36
CA VAL A 84 -4.79 -24.83 8.49
C VAL A 84 -3.51 -24.85 9.30
N GLN A 85 -2.42 -25.32 8.68
CA GLN A 85 -1.11 -25.38 9.33
C GLN A 85 -0.10 -24.55 8.55
N ILE A 86 0.55 -23.59 9.22
CA ILE A 86 1.63 -22.76 8.68
C ILE A 86 2.93 -23.12 9.40
N ASP A 87 3.97 -23.47 8.61
CA ASP A 87 5.36 -23.57 9.06
C ASP A 87 6.01 -22.19 8.83
N LEU A 88 5.98 -21.33 9.86
CA LEU A 88 6.52 -19.98 9.81
C LEU A 88 8.02 -19.98 10.05
N ARG A 89 8.80 -19.62 9.02
CA ARG A 89 10.26 -19.51 9.07
C ARG A 89 10.71 -18.07 8.94
N VAL A 90 11.56 -17.63 9.85
CA VAL A 90 12.03 -16.24 9.96
C VAL A 90 13.42 -16.11 9.36
N TYR A 91 13.60 -15.07 8.52
CA TYR A 91 14.85 -14.78 7.84
C TYR A 91 15.24 -13.32 8.10
N ALA A 92 16.49 -13.12 8.52
CA ALA A 92 17.06 -11.79 8.81
C ALA A 92 17.58 -11.14 7.52
N THR A 93 17.05 -9.97 7.18
CA THR A 93 17.46 -9.21 5.99
C THR A 93 18.57 -8.19 6.26
N GLN A 94 18.86 -7.91 7.53
CA GLN A 94 19.80 -6.89 8.00
C GLN A 94 19.46 -5.46 7.52
N GLY A 95 18.26 -5.24 6.94
CA GLY A 95 17.90 -3.97 6.31
C GLY A 95 18.64 -3.72 4.99
N ASP A 96 19.25 -4.75 4.40
CA ASP A 96 20.05 -4.67 3.19
C ASP A 96 19.35 -5.38 2.01
N PRO A 97 19.14 -4.70 0.86
CA PRO A 97 18.46 -5.28 -0.30
C PRO A 97 19.16 -6.52 -0.89
N ALA A 98 20.50 -6.58 -0.86
CA ALA A 98 21.22 -7.72 -1.41
C ALA A 98 21.10 -8.94 -0.49
N VAL A 99 21.19 -8.74 0.83
CA VAL A 99 20.94 -9.79 1.82
C VAL A 99 19.49 -10.26 1.73
N ALA A 100 18.53 -9.34 1.64
CA ALA A 100 17.11 -9.66 1.51
C ALA A 100 16.83 -10.54 0.28
N ALA A 101 17.41 -10.21 -0.89
CA ALA A 101 17.30 -11.01 -2.09
C ALA A 101 17.93 -12.41 -1.95
N GLN A 102 19.06 -12.51 -1.23
CA GLN A 102 19.75 -13.77 -0.99
C GLN A 102 18.90 -14.68 -0.08
N VAL A 103 18.44 -14.16 1.08
CA VAL A 103 17.65 -14.95 2.01
C VAL A 103 16.27 -15.32 1.47
N ALA A 104 15.71 -14.50 0.57
CA ALA A 104 14.47 -14.83 -0.13
C ALA A 104 14.63 -16.05 -1.03
N ARG A 105 15.72 -16.13 -1.81
CA ARG A 105 16.02 -17.33 -2.61
C ARG A 105 16.27 -18.55 -1.72
N GLN A 106 16.98 -18.38 -0.61
CA GLN A 106 17.18 -19.43 0.38
C GLN A 106 15.83 -19.92 0.93
N ALA A 107 14.95 -19.01 1.34
CA ALA A 107 13.64 -19.36 1.86
C ALA A 107 12.81 -20.20 0.88
N VAL A 108 12.86 -19.86 -0.42
CA VAL A 108 12.19 -20.66 -1.47
C VAL A 108 12.83 -22.04 -1.62
N ASN A 109 14.15 -22.15 -1.57
CA ASN A 109 14.86 -23.43 -1.58
C ASN A 109 14.52 -24.28 -0.32
N ASP A 110 14.27 -23.64 0.82
CA ASP A 110 13.83 -24.27 2.06
C ASP A 110 12.34 -24.65 2.02
N GLY A 111 11.63 -24.36 0.93
CA GLY A 111 10.24 -24.77 0.69
C GLY A 111 9.18 -23.69 0.87
N ALA A 112 9.55 -22.41 1.08
CA ALA A 112 8.58 -21.33 1.21
C ALA A 112 7.72 -21.20 -0.06
N ARG A 113 6.41 -21.02 0.15
CA ARG A 113 5.39 -20.88 -0.91
C ARG A 113 4.89 -19.45 -1.08
N ILE A 114 5.16 -18.61 -0.11
CA ILE A 114 4.88 -17.17 -0.10
C ILE A 114 5.87 -16.50 0.85
N ILE A 115 6.17 -15.23 0.59
CA ILE A 115 7.02 -14.40 1.43
C ILE A 115 6.18 -13.29 2.07
N LEU A 116 6.30 -13.14 3.38
CA LEU A 116 5.72 -12.06 4.17
C LEU A 116 6.84 -11.11 4.60
N GLY A 117 6.70 -9.82 4.34
CA GLY A 117 7.80 -8.87 4.39
C GLY A 117 8.52 -8.74 3.04
N PRO A 118 9.64 -8.00 3.01
CA PRO A 118 10.27 -7.22 4.08
C PRO A 118 9.60 -5.87 4.35
N VAL A 119 10.23 -5.06 5.22
CA VAL A 119 9.70 -3.75 5.63
C VAL A 119 10.04 -2.66 4.61
N HIS A 120 11.30 -2.57 4.20
CA HIS A 120 11.77 -1.44 3.39
C HIS A 120 11.53 -1.67 1.90
N GLY A 121 11.12 -0.60 1.17
CA GLY A 121 10.76 -0.70 -0.24
C GLY A 121 11.89 -1.21 -1.14
N ALA A 122 13.15 -0.81 -0.88
CA ALA A 122 14.30 -1.29 -1.65
C ALA A 122 14.53 -2.80 -1.47
N GLU A 123 14.39 -3.30 -0.22
CA GLU A 123 14.44 -4.74 0.05
C GLU A 123 13.31 -5.48 -0.66
N ALA A 124 12.07 -4.96 -0.58
CA ALA A 124 10.90 -5.58 -1.21
C ALA A 124 11.05 -5.67 -2.75
N THR A 125 11.60 -4.65 -3.39
CA THR A 125 11.92 -4.66 -4.83
C THR A 125 12.97 -5.72 -5.15
N ALA A 126 14.03 -5.82 -4.35
CA ALA A 126 15.09 -6.81 -4.54
C ALA A 126 14.58 -8.24 -4.32
N VAL A 127 13.77 -8.47 -3.28
CA VAL A 127 13.13 -9.76 -2.99
C VAL A 127 12.18 -10.15 -4.13
N GLY A 128 11.28 -9.25 -4.54
CA GLY A 128 10.34 -9.49 -5.63
C GLY A 128 11.05 -9.93 -6.91
N THR A 129 12.10 -9.19 -7.31
CA THR A 129 12.92 -9.51 -8.47
C THR A 129 13.60 -10.89 -8.32
N ALA A 130 14.12 -11.20 -7.13
CA ALA A 130 14.87 -12.44 -6.88
C ALA A 130 14.02 -13.71 -6.99
N VAL A 131 12.70 -13.62 -6.72
CA VAL A 131 11.79 -14.78 -6.66
C VAL A 131 10.70 -14.76 -7.73
N ALA A 132 10.62 -13.73 -8.58
CA ALA A 132 9.59 -13.59 -9.62
C ALA A 132 9.55 -14.79 -10.58
N ALA A 133 10.71 -15.23 -11.06
CA ALA A 133 10.82 -16.38 -11.96
C ALA A 133 10.44 -17.72 -11.30
N LEU A 134 10.35 -17.76 -9.97
CA LEU A 134 9.95 -18.91 -9.19
C LEU A 134 8.44 -18.93 -8.89
N GLY A 135 7.70 -17.92 -9.35
CA GLY A 135 6.27 -17.78 -9.14
C GLY A 135 5.86 -17.48 -7.67
N ILE A 136 6.79 -16.98 -6.86
CA ILE A 136 6.54 -16.70 -5.43
C ILE A 136 6.04 -15.28 -5.26
N ASN A 137 4.89 -15.12 -4.62
CA ASN A 137 4.32 -13.83 -4.25
C ASN A 137 4.93 -13.29 -2.95
N VAL A 138 5.06 -11.96 -2.88
CA VAL A 138 5.68 -11.23 -1.77
C VAL A 138 4.67 -10.23 -1.21
N LEU A 139 4.31 -10.36 0.06
CA LEU A 139 3.44 -9.44 0.80
C LEU A 139 4.32 -8.48 1.61
N ALA A 140 4.73 -7.38 1.01
CA ALA A 140 5.67 -6.43 1.61
C ALA A 140 5.01 -5.55 2.67
N PHE A 141 5.66 -5.33 3.82
CA PHE A 141 5.18 -4.43 4.88
C PHE A 141 5.32 -2.94 4.53
N SER A 142 5.98 -2.63 3.42
CA SER A 142 6.13 -1.26 2.93
C SER A 142 4.79 -0.60 2.67
N ASN A 143 4.73 0.71 2.85
CA ASN A 143 3.61 1.57 2.47
C ASN A 143 3.86 2.32 1.14
N ASN A 144 4.96 2.04 0.46
CA ASN A 144 5.30 2.67 -0.82
C ASN A 144 4.58 1.96 -1.98
N PRO A 145 3.58 2.58 -2.63
CA PRO A 145 2.87 1.95 -3.74
C PRO A 145 3.74 1.75 -4.99
N ALA A 146 4.85 2.47 -5.13
CA ALA A 146 5.71 2.38 -6.32
C ALA A 146 6.45 1.03 -6.45
N ILE A 147 6.54 0.24 -5.38
CA ILE A 147 7.14 -1.10 -5.42
C ILE A 147 6.15 -2.20 -5.81
N ALA A 148 4.86 -1.85 -5.85
CA ALA A 148 3.79 -2.80 -6.17
C ALA A 148 3.85 -3.24 -7.63
N GLY A 149 3.34 -4.44 -7.89
CA GLY A 149 3.24 -5.00 -9.23
C GLY A 149 4.00 -6.32 -9.39
N ASN A 150 3.85 -6.95 -10.53
CA ASN A 150 4.39 -8.27 -10.80
C ASN A 150 3.99 -9.27 -9.68
N ASN A 151 4.93 -9.72 -8.86
CA ASN A 151 4.72 -10.63 -7.72
C ASN A 151 4.81 -9.92 -6.35
N VAL A 152 4.90 -8.59 -6.31
CA VAL A 152 4.97 -7.81 -5.07
C VAL A 152 3.62 -7.15 -4.77
N PHE A 153 3.09 -7.44 -3.58
CA PHE A 153 1.89 -6.85 -3.03
C PHE A 153 2.25 -6.00 -1.82
N VAL A 154 1.81 -4.75 -1.82
CA VAL A 154 1.99 -3.83 -0.70
C VAL A 154 0.93 -4.10 0.37
N LEU A 155 1.35 -4.41 1.59
CA LEU A 155 0.45 -4.67 2.71
C LEU A 155 0.31 -3.45 3.64
N GLY A 156 1.30 -2.57 3.66
CA GLY A 156 1.28 -1.35 4.48
C GLY A 156 0.18 -0.37 4.07
N LEU A 157 -0.17 0.52 4.99
CA LEU A 157 -1.13 1.59 4.73
C LEU A 157 -0.51 2.62 3.77
N THR A 158 -0.99 2.66 2.53
CA THR A 158 -0.49 3.59 1.52
C THR A 158 -1.07 5.00 1.71
N PRO A 159 -0.36 6.04 1.29
CA PRO A 159 -0.88 7.42 1.27
C PRO A 159 -2.20 7.55 0.48
N ASP A 160 -2.35 6.79 -0.60
CA ASP A 160 -3.57 6.79 -1.42
C ASP A 160 -4.81 6.34 -0.62
N ASN A 161 -4.67 5.36 0.27
CA ASN A 161 -5.76 4.89 1.13
C ASN A 161 -6.23 6.00 2.09
N ALA A 162 -5.29 6.63 2.78
CA ALA A 162 -5.58 7.70 3.74
C ALA A 162 -6.18 8.92 3.03
N ALA A 163 -5.58 9.34 1.91
CA ALA A 163 -6.05 10.47 1.11
C ALA A 163 -7.46 10.23 0.57
N ARG A 164 -7.73 9.09 -0.06
CA ARG A 164 -9.05 8.75 -0.59
C ARG A 164 -10.10 8.79 0.51
N ARG A 165 -9.81 8.22 1.67
CA ARG A 165 -10.76 8.15 2.77
C ARG A 165 -11.10 9.53 3.35
N VAL A 166 -10.09 10.37 3.65
CA VAL A 166 -10.32 11.69 4.22
C VAL A 166 -10.97 12.65 3.22
N LEU A 167 -10.59 12.58 1.94
CA LEU A 167 -11.16 13.40 0.87
C LEU A 167 -12.60 13.02 0.57
N SER A 168 -12.94 11.72 0.54
CA SER A 168 -14.33 11.27 0.38
C SER A 168 -15.21 11.78 1.53
N TYR A 169 -14.71 11.72 2.76
CA TYR A 169 -15.41 12.27 3.91
C TYR A 169 -15.58 13.80 3.80
N ALA A 170 -14.54 14.50 3.37
CA ALA A 170 -14.58 15.94 3.17
C ALA A 170 -15.63 16.36 2.13
N THR A 171 -15.69 15.64 0.99
CA THR A 171 -16.69 15.89 -0.07
C THR A 171 -18.11 15.67 0.45
N GLN A 172 -18.34 14.62 1.22
CA GLN A 172 -19.65 14.32 1.82
C GLN A 172 -20.09 15.33 2.89
N ASN A 173 -19.17 16.12 3.41
CA ASN A 173 -19.41 17.12 4.47
C ASN A 173 -19.20 18.56 3.99
N ASP A 174 -19.38 18.85 2.70
CA ASP A 174 -19.26 20.18 2.09
C ASP A 174 -17.89 20.86 2.31
N ARG A 175 -16.81 20.04 2.37
CA ARG A 175 -15.43 20.47 2.56
C ARG A 175 -14.51 20.01 1.41
N GLY A 176 -15.10 19.71 0.24
CA GLY A 176 -14.41 19.12 -0.90
C GLY A 176 -13.56 20.09 -1.74
N GLN A 177 -13.56 21.41 -1.45
CA GLN A 177 -12.64 22.37 -2.06
C GLN A 177 -11.35 22.41 -1.24
N VAL A 178 -10.29 21.79 -1.74
CA VAL A 178 -9.10 21.47 -0.95
C VAL A 178 -7.88 22.20 -1.44
N MET A 179 -7.20 22.90 -0.55
CA MET A 179 -5.83 23.35 -0.75
C MET A 179 -4.87 22.33 -0.14
N ILE A 180 -3.82 21.96 -0.87
CA ILE A 180 -2.78 21.08 -0.37
C ILE A 180 -1.60 21.94 0.11
N ILE A 181 -1.02 21.59 1.27
CA ILE A 181 0.26 22.08 1.76
C ILE A 181 1.22 20.91 1.85
N GLY A 182 2.25 20.90 0.99
CA GLY A 182 3.21 19.82 0.84
C GLY A 182 4.65 20.24 1.02
N GLU A 183 5.50 19.32 1.45
CA GLU A 183 6.94 19.57 1.57
C GLU A 183 7.67 19.30 0.24
N ARG A 184 8.72 20.07 -0.05
CA ARG A 184 9.61 19.88 -1.21
C ARG A 184 10.68 18.84 -0.90
N THR A 185 10.25 17.58 -0.81
CA THR A 185 11.10 16.40 -0.67
C THR A 185 10.57 15.30 -1.59
N THR A 186 11.38 14.30 -1.89
CA THR A 186 10.91 13.15 -2.68
C THR A 186 9.70 12.46 -2.03
N ALA A 187 9.67 12.37 -0.69
CA ALA A 187 8.53 11.82 0.05
C ALA A 187 7.30 12.72 -0.10
N GLY A 188 7.47 14.05 0.02
CA GLY A 188 6.40 15.02 -0.17
C GLY A 188 5.81 14.99 -1.58
N GLU A 189 6.63 14.84 -2.62
CA GLU A 189 6.18 14.70 -4.02
C GLU A 189 5.34 13.43 -4.22
N LEU A 190 5.75 12.30 -3.64
CA LEU A 190 4.97 11.06 -3.66
C LEU A 190 3.63 11.22 -2.96
N MET A 191 3.60 11.89 -1.80
CA MET A 191 2.37 12.21 -1.07
C MET A 191 1.45 13.12 -1.88
N LEU A 192 1.99 14.18 -2.51
CA LEU A 192 1.22 15.09 -3.38
C LEU A 192 0.59 14.32 -4.55
N ALA A 193 1.36 13.44 -5.20
CA ALA A 193 0.85 12.61 -6.27
C ALA A 193 -0.28 11.67 -5.80
N ALA A 194 -0.16 11.07 -4.62
CA ALA A 194 -1.19 10.22 -4.01
C ALA A 194 -2.47 11.01 -3.73
N VAL A 195 -2.35 12.21 -3.13
CA VAL A 195 -3.50 13.08 -2.83
C VAL A 195 -4.22 13.51 -4.11
N ASN A 196 -3.48 13.88 -5.17
CA ASN A 196 -4.08 14.28 -6.46
C ASN A 196 -4.84 13.11 -7.12
N ARG A 197 -4.29 11.89 -7.09
CA ARG A 197 -5.02 10.70 -7.57
C ARG A 197 -6.29 10.45 -6.75
N ALA A 198 -6.15 10.45 -5.44
CA ALA A 198 -7.26 10.20 -4.52
C ALA A 198 -8.38 11.27 -4.63
N ALA A 199 -8.04 12.52 -4.96
CA ALA A 199 -9.02 13.59 -5.13
C ALA A 199 -9.97 13.30 -6.30
N ILE A 200 -9.48 12.74 -7.40
CA ILE A 200 -10.30 12.34 -8.55
C ILE A 200 -11.33 11.28 -8.11
N ASP A 201 -10.88 10.23 -7.43
CA ASP A 201 -11.74 9.13 -6.96
C ASP A 201 -12.77 9.60 -5.91
N ALA A 202 -12.37 10.55 -5.05
CA ALA A 202 -13.21 11.10 -4.00
C ALA A 202 -14.18 12.20 -4.45
N GLY A 203 -14.07 12.68 -5.70
CA GLY A 203 -14.82 13.82 -6.20
C GLY A 203 -14.45 15.14 -5.51
N ALA A 204 -13.25 15.23 -4.91
CA ALA A 204 -12.74 16.44 -4.30
C ALA A 204 -12.04 17.33 -5.36
N GLN A 205 -12.11 18.64 -5.17
CA GLN A 205 -11.49 19.60 -6.06
C GLN A 205 -10.24 20.19 -5.41
N ILE A 206 -9.08 19.96 -6.00
CA ILE A 206 -7.84 20.64 -5.58
C ILE A 206 -7.85 22.05 -6.16
N VAL A 207 -8.11 23.05 -5.32
CA VAL A 207 -8.22 24.45 -5.73
C VAL A 207 -6.90 25.19 -5.67
N ALA A 208 -5.94 24.69 -4.87
CA ALA A 208 -4.58 25.23 -4.80
C ALA A 208 -3.60 24.18 -4.23
N THR A 209 -2.32 24.36 -4.54
CA THR A 209 -1.22 23.61 -3.94
C THR A 209 -0.10 24.57 -3.62
N GLU A 210 0.33 24.57 -2.37
CA GLU A 210 1.50 25.30 -1.89
C GLU A 210 2.54 24.32 -1.35
N THR A 211 3.80 24.65 -1.53
CA THR A 211 4.90 23.82 -1.04
C THR A 211 5.93 24.65 -0.28
N TYR A 212 6.65 23.99 0.63
CA TYR A 212 7.69 24.62 1.43
C TYR A 212 8.95 23.77 1.46
N ASP A 213 10.11 24.42 1.68
CA ASP A 213 11.36 23.69 1.92
C ASP A 213 11.33 23.06 3.32
N PHE A 214 11.73 21.79 3.41
CA PHE A 214 11.68 21.01 4.65
C PHE A 214 12.71 21.55 5.69
N SER A 215 12.38 22.69 6.26
CA SER A 215 13.10 23.34 7.33
C SER A 215 12.20 24.34 8.06
N GLN A 216 12.49 24.66 9.30
CA GLN A 216 11.74 25.66 10.04
C GLN A 216 11.74 27.03 9.33
N GLN A 217 12.87 27.44 8.75
CA GLN A 217 12.98 28.69 7.98
C GLN A 217 12.15 28.63 6.69
N GLY A 218 12.16 27.49 6.00
CA GLY A 218 11.36 27.27 4.79
C GLY A 218 9.86 27.35 5.07
N ILE A 219 9.39 26.79 6.17
CA ILE A 219 8.00 26.92 6.60
C ILE A 219 7.64 28.38 6.85
N VAL A 220 8.43 29.08 7.69
CA VAL A 220 8.19 30.49 8.02
C VAL A 220 8.18 31.39 6.79
N ALA A 221 9.10 31.16 5.84
CA ALA A 221 9.18 31.91 4.60
C ALA A 221 7.96 31.68 3.68
N ALA A 222 7.39 30.49 3.68
CA ALA A 222 6.24 30.12 2.86
C ALA A 222 4.87 30.56 3.46
N LEU A 223 4.79 30.82 4.76
CA LEU A 223 3.54 31.15 5.46
C LEU A 223 2.74 32.30 4.85
N PRO A 224 3.33 33.47 4.48
CA PRO A 224 2.56 34.57 3.91
C PRO A 224 1.86 34.18 2.60
N GLN A 225 2.55 33.43 1.75
CA GLN A 225 1.99 32.93 0.48
C GLN A 225 0.91 31.89 0.74
N MET A 226 1.15 30.90 1.61
CA MET A 226 0.15 29.90 2.01
C MET A 226 -1.13 30.57 2.50
N ALA A 227 -1.01 31.59 3.37
CA ALA A 227 -2.15 32.30 3.91
C ALA A 227 -2.88 33.15 2.85
N ALA A 228 -2.17 33.76 1.91
CA ALA A 228 -2.76 34.50 0.80
C ALA A 228 -3.55 33.56 -0.13
N THR A 229 -2.94 32.43 -0.52
CA THR A 229 -3.55 31.42 -1.39
C THR A 229 -4.78 30.79 -0.71
N ALA A 230 -4.72 30.43 0.56
CA ALA A 230 -5.87 29.86 1.27
C ALA A 230 -7.09 30.81 1.21
N ARG A 231 -6.88 32.12 1.39
CA ARG A 231 -7.97 33.10 1.34
C ARG A 231 -8.52 33.38 -0.06
N SER A 232 -7.70 33.26 -1.10
CA SER A 232 -8.08 33.65 -2.47
C SER A 232 -8.54 32.48 -3.34
N SER A 233 -8.19 31.23 -2.99
CA SER A 233 -8.46 30.04 -3.81
C SER A 233 -9.88 29.49 -3.67
N GLY A 234 -10.65 29.96 -2.70
CA GLY A 234 -11.95 29.36 -2.36
C GLY A 234 -11.84 28.06 -1.58
N ALA A 235 -10.66 27.75 -1.02
CA ALA A 235 -10.46 26.53 -0.23
C ALA A 235 -11.38 26.51 1.00
N GLN A 236 -12.02 25.37 1.23
CA GLN A 236 -12.80 25.05 2.42
C GLN A 236 -11.98 24.22 3.41
N SER A 237 -10.98 23.51 2.86
CA SER A 237 -10.13 22.60 3.62
C SER A 237 -8.66 22.79 3.25
N ILE A 238 -7.78 22.50 4.22
CA ILE A 238 -6.34 22.46 4.00
C ILE A 238 -5.85 21.06 4.35
N LEU A 239 -5.30 20.37 3.37
CA LEU A 239 -4.76 19.02 3.53
C LEU A 239 -3.24 19.09 3.62
N PHE A 240 -2.69 18.56 4.73
CA PHE A 240 -1.27 18.46 4.98
C PHE A 240 -0.72 17.10 4.55
N THR A 241 0.38 17.11 3.82
CA THR A 241 1.17 15.89 3.56
C THR A 241 2.20 15.63 4.68
N ALA A 242 2.47 16.64 5.50
CA ALA A 242 3.38 16.57 6.63
C ALA A 242 2.91 15.58 7.70
N ASP A 243 3.85 14.90 8.33
CA ASP A 243 3.58 14.00 9.44
C ASP A 243 3.73 14.68 10.81
N SER A 244 3.27 13.97 11.84
CA SER A 244 3.27 14.42 13.23
C SER A 244 4.66 14.49 13.87
N ALA A 245 5.65 13.77 13.33
CA ALA A 245 7.05 13.83 13.77
C ALA A 245 7.85 14.91 13.00
N GLY A 246 7.31 15.39 11.87
CA GLY A 246 7.93 16.38 10.99
C GLY A 246 7.35 17.79 11.14
N ALA A 247 6.89 18.36 10.04
CA ALA A 247 6.50 19.76 9.93
C ALA A 247 5.07 20.05 10.43
N LEU A 248 4.21 19.05 10.58
CA LEU A 248 2.80 19.24 10.93
C LEU A 248 2.59 20.08 12.21
N PRO A 249 3.29 19.83 13.34
CA PRO A 249 3.15 20.63 14.55
C PRO A 249 3.46 22.12 14.34
N VAL A 250 4.51 22.41 13.55
CA VAL A 250 4.94 23.80 13.27
C VAL A 250 3.90 24.49 12.36
N LEU A 251 3.46 23.85 11.28
CA LEU A 251 2.45 24.40 10.38
C LEU A 251 1.14 24.71 11.10
N THR A 252 0.64 23.75 11.88
CA THR A 252 -0.66 23.90 12.59
C THR A 252 -0.60 24.84 13.78
N GLN A 253 0.59 25.16 14.28
CA GLN A 253 0.80 26.23 15.25
C GLN A 253 0.81 27.62 14.59
N LEU A 254 1.49 27.78 13.43
CA LEU A 254 1.73 29.08 12.81
C LEU A 254 0.59 29.55 11.90
N LEU A 255 -0.14 28.65 11.26
CA LEU A 255 -1.26 29.01 10.37
C LEU A 255 -2.38 29.77 11.09
N PRO A 256 -2.81 29.40 12.30
CA PRO A 256 -3.81 30.17 13.07
C PRO A 256 -3.40 31.62 13.35
N ASP A 257 -2.11 31.88 13.62
CA ASP A 257 -1.58 33.23 13.81
C ASP A 257 -1.72 34.09 12.53
N ASN A 258 -1.82 33.41 11.37
CA ASN A 258 -2.08 34.02 10.06
C ASN A 258 -3.56 33.99 9.66
N ARG A 259 -4.49 33.75 10.60
CA ARG A 259 -5.94 33.65 10.42
C ARG A 259 -6.37 32.51 9.48
N ILE A 260 -5.62 31.44 9.48
CA ILE A 260 -5.93 30.19 8.77
C ILE A 260 -6.18 29.12 9.84
N ALA A 261 -7.44 28.93 10.18
CA ALA A 261 -7.83 28.03 11.26
C ALA A 261 -9.28 27.53 11.09
N TYR A 262 -9.61 26.47 11.81
CA TYR A 262 -10.99 26.04 12.02
C TYR A 262 -11.79 27.15 12.76
N PRO A 263 -13.08 27.38 12.46
CA PRO A 263 -13.93 26.62 11.53
C PRO A 263 -13.88 27.09 10.07
N GLN A 264 -13.18 28.18 9.76
CA GLN A 264 -13.11 28.72 8.40
C GLN A 264 -12.46 27.72 7.44
N PHE A 265 -11.37 27.10 7.86
CA PHE A 265 -10.65 26.09 7.10
C PHE A 265 -10.60 24.78 7.90
N GLN A 266 -11.09 23.69 7.30
CA GLN A 266 -10.97 22.36 7.87
C GLN A 266 -9.56 21.82 7.63
N PHE A 267 -8.81 21.58 8.69
CA PHE A 267 -7.51 20.91 8.58
C PHE A 267 -7.69 19.42 8.42
N MET A 268 -6.91 18.84 7.49
CA MET A 268 -6.95 17.41 7.21
C MET A 268 -5.53 16.87 7.00
N GLY A 269 -5.30 15.59 7.29
CA GLY A 269 -4.02 14.94 7.06
C GLY A 269 -4.15 13.54 6.52
N VAL A 270 -3.12 13.12 5.80
CA VAL A 270 -2.97 11.76 5.23
C VAL A 270 -2.13 10.85 6.12
N THR A 271 -1.68 11.36 7.26
CA THR A 271 -0.93 10.61 8.28
C THR A 271 -1.76 10.44 9.54
N GLN A 272 -1.36 9.53 10.40
CA GLN A 272 -2.05 9.32 11.68
C GLN A 272 -1.62 10.39 12.69
N TRP A 273 -2.55 11.27 13.06
CA TRP A 273 -2.26 12.39 13.98
C TRP A 273 -2.27 12.00 15.46
N ASN A 274 -2.66 10.79 15.77
CA ASN A 274 -2.63 10.23 17.11
C ASN A 274 -1.33 9.48 17.44
N VAL A 275 -0.35 9.49 16.54
CA VAL A 275 0.96 8.85 16.72
C VAL A 275 2.06 9.89 16.47
N PRO A 276 2.93 10.16 17.47
CA PRO A 276 2.90 9.68 18.86
C PRO A 276 1.74 10.31 19.67
N PRO A 277 1.31 9.71 20.79
CA PRO A 277 0.17 10.23 21.57
C PRO A 277 0.31 11.69 22.06
N ALA A 278 1.54 12.19 22.19
CA ALA A 278 1.81 13.57 22.58
C ALA A 278 1.22 14.61 21.60
N THR A 279 1.03 14.25 20.32
CA THR A 279 0.42 15.12 19.31
C THR A 279 -1.05 15.47 19.61
N LEU A 280 -1.76 14.64 20.34
CA LEU A 280 -3.15 14.91 20.73
C LEU A 280 -3.30 16.22 21.53
N GLN A 281 -2.24 16.70 22.19
CA GLN A 281 -2.25 17.93 22.98
C GLN A 281 -2.02 19.20 22.14
N LEU A 282 -1.70 19.06 20.86
CA LEU A 282 -1.43 20.21 19.99
C LEU A 282 -2.72 20.94 19.63
N ARG A 283 -2.79 22.23 19.99
CA ARG A 283 -3.99 23.08 19.76
C ARG A 283 -4.35 23.17 18.28
N GLY A 284 -3.37 23.24 17.40
CA GLY A 284 -3.59 23.37 15.97
C GLY A 284 -4.13 22.12 15.29
N LEU A 285 -4.13 20.97 15.99
CA LEU A 285 -4.70 19.71 15.50
C LEU A 285 -6.12 19.45 16.02
N GLN A 286 -6.60 20.24 16.98
CA GLN A 286 -7.98 20.09 17.48
C GLN A 286 -8.97 20.35 16.34
N ASP A 287 -10.04 19.57 16.29
CA ASP A 287 -11.07 19.54 15.23
C ASP A 287 -10.56 19.19 13.82
N GLY A 288 -9.28 18.90 13.65
CA GLY A 288 -8.72 18.45 12.38
C GLY A 288 -9.09 17.00 12.08
N TRP A 289 -9.15 16.63 10.80
CA TRP A 289 -9.56 15.31 10.33
C TRP A 289 -8.37 14.49 9.86
N PHE A 290 -8.33 13.24 10.27
CA PHE A 290 -7.32 12.28 9.84
C PHE A 290 -7.91 10.87 9.79
N THR A 291 -7.17 9.93 9.22
CA THR A 291 -7.62 8.54 9.12
C THR A 291 -6.77 7.62 9.97
N LEU A 292 -7.40 6.55 10.46
CA LEU A 292 -6.73 5.50 11.23
C LEU A 292 -7.43 4.14 11.00
N PRO A 293 -6.74 3.01 11.25
CA PRO A 293 -7.39 1.70 11.30
C PRO A 293 -8.54 1.67 12.30
N ASP A 294 -9.41 0.64 12.24
CA ASP A 294 -10.50 0.47 13.22
C ASP A 294 -9.92 0.40 14.64
N PRO A 295 -10.17 1.41 15.50
CA PRO A 295 -9.53 1.49 16.82
C PRO A 295 -9.91 0.33 17.73
N ALA A 296 -11.15 -0.20 17.61
CA ALA A 296 -11.61 -1.29 18.46
C ALA A 296 -10.85 -2.59 18.15
N VAL A 297 -10.65 -2.87 16.85
CA VAL A 297 -9.92 -4.06 16.41
C VAL A 297 -8.42 -3.92 16.74
N THR A 298 -7.85 -2.75 16.51
CA THR A 298 -6.43 -2.47 16.84
C THR A 298 -6.19 -2.59 18.34
N GLN A 299 -7.05 -2.03 19.20
CA GLN A 299 -6.93 -2.11 20.65
C GLN A 299 -7.05 -3.56 21.16
N GLN A 300 -7.92 -4.37 20.56
CA GLN A 300 -8.03 -5.78 20.88
C GLN A 300 -6.72 -6.52 20.57
N PHE A 301 -6.13 -6.26 19.43
CA PHE A 301 -4.82 -6.84 19.06
C PHE A 301 -3.72 -6.41 20.03
N GLU A 302 -3.60 -5.10 20.31
CA GLU A 302 -2.59 -4.56 21.23
C GLU A 302 -2.69 -5.19 22.62
N SER A 303 -3.91 -5.36 23.13
CA SER A 303 -4.18 -5.99 24.43
C SER A 303 -3.76 -7.45 24.43
N ARG A 304 -4.08 -8.19 23.37
CA ARG A 304 -3.69 -9.62 23.23
C ARG A 304 -2.19 -9.78 23.07
N TYR A 305 -1.59 -8.91 22.27
CA TYR A 305 -0.12 -8.89 22.07
C TYR A 305 0.59 -8.60 23.40
N ALA A 306 0.16 -7.59 24.14
CA ALA A 306 0.73 -7.23 25.43
C ALA A 306 0.58 -8.37 26.46
N GLN A 307 -0.56 -9.07 26.44
CA GLN A 307 -0.77 -10.25 27.29
C GLN A 307 0.18 -11.40 26.94
N ALA A 308 0.45 -11.62 25.65
CA ALA A 308 1.32 -12.71 25.19
C ALA A 308 2.81 -12.41 25.37
N TYR A 309 3.23 -11.15 25.18
CA TYR A 309 4.64 -10.77 25.08
C TYR A 309 5.10 -9.74 26.12
N GLY A 310 4.22 -9.24 26.97
CA GLY A 310 4.56 -8.33 28.07
C GLY A 310 4.89 -6.88 27.65
N ALA A 311 4.65 -6.51 26.39
CA ALA A 311 4.95 -5.18 25.86
C ALA A 311 3.92 -4.75 24.81
N THR A 312 3.75 -3.44 24.62
CA THR A 312 2.96 -2.89 23.51
C THR A 312 3.65 -3.16 22.17
N PRO A 313 2.92 -3.61 21.13
CA PRO A 313 3.53 -3.87 19.83
C PRO A 313 3.99 -2.58 19.16
N HIS A 314 5.00 -2.70 18.29
CA HIS A 314 5.35 -1.63 17.36
C HIS A 314 4.16 -1.30 16.44
N PRO A 315 3.89 -0.03 16.06
CA PRO A 315 2.71 0.38 15.28
C PRO A 315 2.44 -0.42 14.01
N ILE A 316 3.48 -0.90 13.32
CA ILE A 316 3.31 -1.71 12.10
C ILE A 316 3.33 -3.23 12.34
N ALA A 317 3.47 -3.69 13.58
CA ALA A 317 3.50 -5.13 13.88
C ALA A 317 2.22 -5.84 13.43
N GLY A 318 1.06 -5.17 13.51
CA GLY A 318 -0.22 -5.69 13.03
C GLY A 318 -0.24 -6.08 11.55
N LEU A 319 0.68 -5.55 10.72
CA LEU A 319 0.79 -5.96 9.32
C LEU A 319 1.23 -7.42 9.17
N ALA A 320 2.10 -7.89 10.06
CA ALA A 320 2.52 -9.30 10.06
C ALA A 320 1.36 -10.21 10.44
N TYR A 321 0.54 -9.79 11.41
CA TYR A 321 -0.71 -10.49 11.74
C TYR A 321 -1.66 -10.51 10.54
N ASP A 322 -1.93 -9.35 9.91
CA ASP A 322 -2.82 -9.23 8.74
C ASP A 322 -2.37 -10.16 7.60
N GLY A 323 -1.06 -10.20 7.32
CA GLY A 323 -0.49 -11.06 6.28
C GLY A 323 -0.72 -12.55 6.55
N ILE A 324 -0.49 -13.00 7.78
CA ILE A 324 -0.76 -14.40 8.19
C ILE A 324 -2.26 -14.69 8.15
N ALA A 325 -3.11 -13.77 8.59
CA ALA A 325 -4.57 -13.93 8.54
C ALA A 325 -5.07 -14.09 7.09
N ALA A 326 -4.55 -13.29 6.15
CA ALA A 326 -4.86 -13.43 4.73
C ALA A 326 -4.40 -14.77 4.15
N ILE A 327 -3.15 -15.16 4.43
CA ILE A 327 -2.59 -16.45 4.01
C ILE A 327 -3.43 -17.61 4.57
N GLY A 328 -3.77 -17.56 5.87
CA GLY A 328 -4.60 -18.56 6.52
C GLY A 328 -6.00 -18.67 5.90
N ALA A 329 -6.65 -17.55 5.62
CA ALA A 329 -7.94 -17.52 4.96
C ALA A 329 -7.90 -18.15 3.55
N LEU A 330 -6.84 -17.88 2.78
CA LEU A 330 -6.64 -18.45 1.46
C LEU A 330 -6.38 -19.97 1.53
N LEU A 331 -5.51 -20.41 2.44
CA LEU A 331 -5.22 -21.83 2.66
C LEU A 331 -6.47 -22.61 3.11
N GLY A 332 -7.33 -21.97 3.92
CA GLY A 332 -8.60 -22.53 4.38
C GLY A 332 -9.60 -22.84 3.25
N THR A 333 -9.38 -22.32 2.03
CA THR A 333 -10.19 -22.69 0.85
C THR A 333 -9.88 -24.10 0.34
N GLY A 334 -8.74 -24.68 0.72
CA GLY A 334 -8.27 -25.98 0.21
C GLY A 334 -7.82 -25.95 -1.26
N SER A 335 -7.77 -24.79 -1.90
CA SER A 335 -7.38 -24.68 -3.30
C SER A 335 -5.89 -24.92 -3.49
N PRO A 336 -5.47 -25.74 -4.49
CA PRO A 336 -4.05 -25.83 -4.86
C PRO A 336 -3.43 -24.51 -5.31
N GLU A 337 -4.22 -23.53 -5.70
CA GLU A 337 -3.82 -22.21 -6.16
C GLU A 337 -4.07 -21.12 -5.10
N ALA A 338 -4.22 -21.53 -3.81
CA ALA A 338 -4.57 -20.64 -2.71
C ALA A 338 -3.68 -19.40 -2.59
N LEU A 339 -2.39 -19.52 -2.87
CA LEU A 339 -1.42 -18.41 -2.76
C LEU A 339 -1.07 -17.78 -4.11
N SER A 340 -1.86 -18.07 -5.16
CA SER A 340 -1.71 -17.44 -6.46
C SER A 340 -2.06 -15.96 -6.42
N ARG A 341 -1.54 -15.20 -7.40
CA ARG A 341 -1.91 -13.80 -7.60
C ARG A 341 -3.44 -13.63 -7.71
N GLY A 342 -4.12 -14.52 -8.45
CA GLY A 342 -5.57 -14.49 -8.62
C GLY A 342 -6.31 -14.63 -7.29
N SER A 343 -5.84 -15.51 -6.40
CA SER A 343 -6.43 -15.71 -5.07
C SER A 343 -6.17 -14.53 -4.13
N LEU A 344 -5.00 -13.89 -4.23
CA LEU A 344 -4.65 -12.72 -3.43
C LEU A 344 -5.54 -11.50 -3.74
N VAL A 345 -5.91 -11.27 -5.01
CA VAL A 345 -6.68 -10.08 -5.44
C VAL A 345 -8.21 -10.27 -5.37
N GLN A 346 -8.70 -11.14 -4.51
CA GLN A 346 -10.14 -11.37 -4.35
C GLN A 346 -10.91 -10.11 -3.89
N GLY A 347 -12.08 -9.88 -4.50
CA GLY A 347 -12.87 -8.66 -4.26
C GLY A 347 -13.42 -8.51 -2.85
N SER A 348 -13.70 -9.62 -2.14
CA SER A 348 -14.14 -9.62 -0.73
C SER A 348 -13.07 -9.13 0.24
N GLY A 349 -11.79 -9.26 -0.13
CA GLY A 349 -10.66 -8.95 0.74
C GLY A 349 -10.53 -9.88 1.93
N PHE A 350 -9.84 -9.38 2.95
CA PHE A 350 -9.45 -10.08 4.16
C PHE A 350 -9.79 -9.26 5.39
N VAL A 351 -9.89 -9.90 6.53
CA VAL A 351 -10.08 -9.27 7.85
C VAL A 351 -8.80 -9.47 8.65
N GLY A 352 -8.24 -8.38 9.15
CA GLY A 352 -7.05 -8.39 9.99
C GLY A 352 -7.23 -7.52 11.23
N VAL A 353 -6.14 -7.32 11.97
CA VAL A 353 -6.12 -6.51 13.20
C VAL A 353 -6.04 -5.00 12.94
N ASN A 354 -5.78 -4.60 11.68
CA ASN A 354 -5.89 -3.23 11.22
C ASN A 354 -7.21 -2.98 10.44
N GLY A 355 -8.22 -3.84 10.62
CA GLY A 355 -9.49 -3.78 9.90
C GLY A 355 -9.50 -4.61 8.61
N VAL A 356 -10.46 -4.32 7.74
CA VAL A 356 -10.59 -5.01 6.45
C VAL A 356 -9.60 -4.44 5.44
N PHE A 357 -9.07 -5.32 4.59
CA PHE A 357 -8.19 -4.92 3.48
C PHE A 357 -8.31 -5.87 2.30
N ARG A 358 -7.97 -5.40 1.10
CA ARG A 358 -7.84 -6.23 -0.09
C ARG A 358 -6.66 -5.79 -0.93
N PHE A 359 -6.08 -6.73 -1.66
CA PHE A 359 -5.07 -6.41 -2.67
C PHE A 359 -5.75 -6.11 -4.00
N LEU A 360 -5.15 -5.18 -4.76
CA LEU A 360 -5.61 -4.76 -6.07
C LEU A 360 -4.77 -5.41 -7.18
N ASN A 361 -5.28 -5.36 -8.41
CA ASN A 361 -4.62 -5.96 -9.56
C ASN A 361 -3.23 -5.37 -9.89
N ASP A 362 -2.95 -4.17 -9.46
CA ASP A 362 -1.65 -3.52 -9.61
C ASP A 362 -0.65 -3.88 -8.50
N GLY A 363 -1.06 -4.70 -7.52
CA GLY A 363 -0.27 -5.08 -6.36
C GLY A 363 -0.34 -4.09 -5.20
N THR A 364 -1.06 -2.99 -5.33
CA THR A 364 -1.39 -2.09 -4.21
C THR A 364 -2.50 -2.69 -3.35
N ASN A 365 -2.94 -1.95 -2.33
CA ASN A 365 -4.04 -2.39 -1.48
C ASN A 365 -5.10 -1.31 -1.31
N GLU A 366 -6.25 -1.74 -0.85
CA GLU A 366 -7.29 -0.89 -0.28
C GLU A 366 -7.55 -1.33 1.17
N ARG A 367 -7.66 -0.35 2.09
CA ARG A 367 -7.93 -0.61 3.51
C ARG A 367 -9.15 0.15 3.98
N GLY A 368 -9.95 -0.51 4.81
CA GLY A 368 -11.05 0.13 5.52
C GLY A 368 -10.51 0.97 6.68
N LEU A 369 -10.64 2.30 6.57
CA LEU A 369 -10.17 3.25 7.56
C LEU A 369 -11.33 4.02 8.17
N ALA A 370 -11.26 4.31 9.47
CA ALA A 370 -12.10 5.30 10.13
C ALA A 370 -11.62 6.71 9.80
N VAL A 371 -12.53 7.68 9.85
CA VAL A 371 -12.18 9.10 9.91
C VAL A 371 -12.36 9.56 11.35
N ALA A 372 -11.36 10.25 11.86
CA ALA A 372 -11.34 10.76 13.23
C ALA A 372 -10.99 12.24 13.30
N THR A 373 -11.25 12.80 14.45
CA THR A 373 -10.81 14.14 14.85
C THR A 373 -10.16 14.06 16.22
N ILE A 374 -9.51 15.16 16.62
CA ILE A 374 -9.02 15.34 17.98
C ILE A 374 -9.92 16.37 18.66
N ARG A 375 -10.54 15.99 19.78
CA ARG A 375 -11.31 16.91 20.66
C ARG A 375 -10.91 16.66 22.09
N ASP A 376 -10.70 17.73 22.83
CA ASP A 376 -10.29 17.66 24.22
C ASP A 376 -9.09 16.74 24.46
N ASN A 377 -8.12 16.80 23.54
CA ASN A 377 -6.89 15.97 23.52
C ASN A 377 -7.16 14.46 23.41
N ALA A 378 -8.32 14.07 22.91
CA ALA A 378 -8.70 12.69 22.69
C ALA A 378 -9.12 12.45 21.22
N VAL A 379 -8.91 11.22 20.74
CA VAL A 379 -9.40 10.79 19.42
C VAL A 379 -10.90 10.56 19.50
N VAL A 380 -11.64 11.18 18.59
CA VAL A 380 -13.10 11.00 18.42
C VAL A 380 -13.35 10.49 17.00
N ILE A 381 -14.01 9.36 16.88
CA ILE A 381 -14.40 8.80 15.59
C ILE A 381 -15.59 9.57 15.03
N LEU A 382 -15.41 10.13 13.82
CA LEU A 382 -16.44 10.85 13.09
C LEU A 382 -17.20 9.91 12.13
N ASP A 383 -16.47 9.00 11.50
CA ASP A 383 -17.02 8.02 10.56
C ASP A 383 -16.27 6.70 10.73
N PRO A 384 -16.96 5.62 11.17
CA PRO A 384 -16.30 4.35 11.49
C PRO A 384 -15.69 3.70 10.24
N ALA A 385 -14.71 2.82 10.48
CA ALA A 385 -14.12 2.01 9.42
C ALA A 385 -15.16 1.03 8.85
N PRO A 386 -15.21 0.84 7.50
CA PRO A 386 -16.05 -0.18 6.90
C PRO A 386 -15.60 -1.58 7.36
N ARG A 387 -16.56 -2.49 7.51
CA ARG A 387 -16.30 -3.87 7.93
C ARG A 387 -16.25 -4.86 6.77
N SER A 388 -16.53 -4.42 5.55
CA SER A 388 -16.44 -5.21 4.32
C SER A 388 -16.30 -4.31 3.10
N PHE A 389 -15.79 -4.87 1.99
CA PHE A 389 -15.76 -4.23 0.67
C PHE A 389 -16.95 -4.63 -0.21
N ILE A 390 -17.86 -5.46 0.28
CA ILE A 390 -19.09 -5.78 -0.43
C ILE A 390 -19.96 -4.54 -0.32
N ALA A 391 -20.29 -3.92 -1.46
CA ALA A 391 -21.24 -2.84 -1.52
C ALA A 391 -22.55 -3.33 -0.87
N SER A 392 -23.00 -2.67 0.17
CA SER A 392 -24.32 -2.87 0.73
C SER A 392 -25.32 -2.58 -0.39
N GLY A 393 -25.85 -3.64 -1.01
CA GLY A 393 -26.86 -3.74 -2.05
C GLY A 393 -27.10 -2.52 -2.94
N ALA A 394 -26.97 -2.76 -4.24
CA ALA A 394 -27.67 -1.96 -5.23
C ALA A 394 -29.19 -2.08 -5.05
#